data_6ca43c4e56240e1b7bd9d3053c14b6d7
#
_entry.id   6ca43c4e56240e1b7bd9d3053c14b6d7
#
_cell.length_a   1.000
_cell.length_b   1.000
_cell.length_c   1.000
_cell.angle_alpha   90.00
_cell.angle_beta   90.00
_cell.angle_gamma   90.00
#
_symmetry.space_group_name_H-M   'P 1'
#
loop_
_entity.id
_entity.type
_entity.pdbx_description
1 polymer ?
#
loop_
_entity_poly.entity_id
_entity_poly.type
_entity_poly.pdbx_seq_one_letter_code
_entity_poly.pdbx_strand_id
1 'polypeptide(L)'
;GKRGHGAGHAPGRLGSNLERVIRASIRPVFIAAREFSQVESFLLAYDGGQSMDRALAFLAAQPLLRGLHCHLLRAGKIDGKAERLTLEAAAKLQDAGYEVEVALAAGDPEKAIADRVARHRIGVVLTGAYGHSRIRQLIVGSTTTEILRTCHVPVLMFR
;
A
#
# COMPACT_ATOMS: atom_id res chain seq x y z
N GLY A 1 3.56 -16.27 2.23
CA GLY A 1 4.86 -15.63 1.94
C GLY A 1 4.90 -15.01 0.55
N LYS A 2 5.77 -14.05 0.31
CA LYS A 2 5.90 -13.33 -0.97
C LYS A 2 6.32 -14.23 -2.16
N ARG A 3 6.74 -15.47 -1.90
CA ARG A 3 7.05 -16.48 -2.92
C ARG A 3 6.26 -17.75 -2.64
N GLY A 4 5.25 -18.03 -3.47
CA GLY A 4 4.54 -19.31 -3.44
C GLY A 4 5.38 -20.45 -4.04
N HIS A 5 5.14 -21.69 -3.62
CA HIS A 5 5.66 -22.88 -4.30
C HIS A 5 5.14 -22.88 -5.75
N GLY A 6 6.02 -22.96 -6.71
CA GLY A 6 5.68 -22.98 -8.13
C GLY A 6 6.00 -21.69 -8.91
N ALA A 7 6.74 -20.75 -8.33
CA ALA A 7 7.29 -19.61 -9.08
C ALA A 7 8.43 -20.10 -10.00
N GLY A 8 8.06 -20.72 -11.12
CA GLY A 8 8.96 -20.97 -12.21
C GLY A 8 9.50 -19.64 -12.76
N HIS A 9 10.76 -19.54 -12.86
CA HIS A 9 11.72 -18.62 -13.41
C HIS A 9 11.26 -17.60 -14.47
N ALA A 10 10.26 -16.76 -14.17
CA ALA A 10 10.07 -15.51 -14.90
C ALA A 10 10.39 -14.34 -13.95
N PRO A 11 11.47 -13.58 -14.16
CA PRO A 11 11.78 -12.41 -13.35
C PRO A 11 10.65 -11.38 -13.51
N GLY A 12 10.02 -11.02 -12.40
CA GLY A 12 9.02 -9.94 -12.37
C GLY A 12 7.56 -10.35 -12.17
N ARG A 13 7.21 -11.63 -12.03
CA ARG A 13 5.84 -12.07 -11.74
C ARG A 13 5.66 -12.45 -10.27
N LEU A 14 4.55 -11.99 -9.69
CA LEU A 14 4.05 -12.55 -8.43
C LEU A 14 3.71 -14.03 -8.64
N GLY A 15 3.84 -14.84 -7.60
CA GLY A 15 3.38 -16.22 -7.69
C GLY A 15 1.91 -16.27 -8.07
N SER A 16 1.56 -17.13 -9.03
CA SER A 16 0.20 -17.24 -9.58
C SER A 16 -0.88 -17.44 -8.51
N ASN A 17 -0.54 -18.11 -7.43
CA ASN A 17 -1.46 -18.31 -6.29
C ASN A 17 -1.73 -17.01 -5.53
N LEU A 18 -0.70 -16.17 -5.30
CA LEU A 18 -0.87 -14.88 -4.63
C LEU A 18 -1.77 -13.94 -5.45
N GLU A 19 -1.55 -13.86 -6.77
CA GLU A 19 -2.43 -13.10 -7.67
C GLU A 19 -3.89 -13.57 -7.59
N ARG A 20 -4.10 -14.88 -7.60
CA ARG A 20 -5.46 -15.46 -7.50
C ARG A 20 -6.13 -15.10 -6.19
N VAL A 21 -5.41 -15.20 -5.07
CA VAL A 21 -5.93 -14.82 -3.75
C VAL A 21 -6.31 -13.34 -3.72
N ILE A 22 -5.42 -12.45 -4.19
CA ILE A 22 -5.69 -11.01 -4.22
C ILE A 22 -6.91 -10.70 -5.09
N ARG A 23 -7.06 -11.38 -6.25
CA ARG A 23 -8.21 -11.19 -7.15
C ARG A 23 -9.52 -11.69 -6.58
N ALA A 24 -9.50 -12.79 -5.86
CA ALA A 24 -10.70 -13.45 -5.33
C ALA A 24 -11.15 -12.86 -4.00
N SER A 25 -10.24 -12.24 -3.23
CA SER A 25 -10.55 -11.74 -1.90
C SER A 25 -11.40 -10.46 -1.96
N ILE A 26 -12.46 -10.45 -1.16
CA ILE A 26 -13.27 -9.25 -0.87
C ILE A 26 -12.80 -8.55 0.41
N ARG A 27 -11.87 -9.16 1.13
CA ARG A 27 -11.27 -8.65 2.37
C ARG A 27 -9.84 -8.18 2.10
N PRO A 28 -9.28 -7.33 2.95
CA PRO A 28 -7.86 -6.99 2.87
C PRO A 28 -6.99 -8.25 2.94
N VAL A 29 -5.94 -8.30 2.11
CA VAL A 29 -5.00 -9.42 2.04
C VAL A 29 -3.70 -8.99 2.68
N PHE A 30 -3.32 -9.64 3.78
CA PHE A 30 -2.03 -9.42 4.43
C PHE A 30 -0.97 -10.35 3.86
N ILE A 31 0.10 -9.77 3.35
CA ILE A 31 1.25 -10.47 2.77
C ILE A 31 2.42 -10.30 3.74
N ALA A 32 2.70 -11.33 4.50
CA ALA A 32 3.78 -11.32 5.48
C ALA A 32 5.16 -11.19 4.83
N ALA A 33 6.06 -10.48 5.48
CA ALA A 33 7.49 -10.52 5.18
C ALA A 33 8.10 -11.88 5.56
N ARG A 34 9.34 -12.13 5.12
CA ARG A 34 10.07 -13.36 5.48
C ARG A 34 10.51 -13.35 6.93
N GLU A 35 10.95 -12.18 7.38
CA GLU A 35 11.49 -11.96 8.72
C GLU A 35 10.50 -11.09 9.49
N PHE A 36 10.36 -11.40 10.76
CA PHE A 36 9.57 -10.59 11.67
C PHE A 36 10.37 -9.36 12.07
N SER A 37 9.73 -8.20 12.03
CA SER A 37 10.22 -6.96 12.63
C SER A 37 9.10 -6.29 13.40
N GLN A 38 9.46 -5.63 14.48
CA GLN A 38 8.50 -4.81 15.22
C GLN A 38 8.00 -3.68 14.32
N VAL A 39 6.68 -3.44 14.34
CA VAL A 39 6.04 -2.40 13.54
C VAL A 39 5.77 -1.20 14.44
N GLU A 40 6.46 -0.10 14.19
CA GLU A 40 6.28 1.18 14.92
C GLU A 40 5.57 2.23 14.07
N SER A 41 5.61 2.07 12.76
CA SER A 41 4.97 2.95 11.80
C SER A 41 4.45 2.19 10.58
N PHE A 42 3.48 2.78 9.90
CA PHE A 42 2.98 2.24 8.63
C PHE A 42 2.92 3.31 7.55
N LEU A 43 3.00 2.88 6.30
CA LEU A 43 2.83 3.73 5.13
C LEU A 43 1.51 3.41 4.46
N LEU A 44 0.66 4.43 4.25
CA LEU A 44 -0.52 4.35 3.42
C LEU A 44 -0.20 4.98 2.06
N ALA A 45 -0.05 4.15 1.02
CA ALA A 45 0.20 4.59 -0.36
C ALA A 45 -1.13 5.01 -1.00
N TYR A 46 -1.48 6.29 -0.84
CA TYR A 46 -2.79 6.82 -1.21
C TYR A 46 -2.80 7.35 -2.64
N ASP A 47 -3.64 6.77 -3.49
CA ASP A 47 -3.82 7.20 -4.88
C ASP A 47 -5.17 7.91 -5.15
N GLY A 48 -6.03 8.03 -4.13
CA GLY A 48 -7.38 8.60 -4.26
C GLY A 48 -8.37 7.65 -4.94
N GLY A 49 -8.05 6.37 -5.09
CA GLY A 49 -8.92 5.36 -5.66
C GLY A 49 -9.80 4.65 -4.61
N GLN A 50 -10.84 3.97 -5.08
CA GLN A 50 -11.80 3.26 -4.22
C GLN A 50 -11.16 2.26 -3.26
N SER A 51 -10.08 1.57 -3.68
CA SER A 51 -9.36 0.65 -2.80
C SER A 51 -8.78 1.38 -1.59
N MET A 52 -8.29 2.60 -1.79
CA MET A 52 -7.75 3.41 -0.71
C MET A 52 -8.82 4.07 0.15
N ASP A 53 -9.99 4.39 -0.42
CA ASP A 53 -11.15 4.81 0.38
C ASP A 53 -11.60 3.69 1.33
N ARG A 54 -11.56 2.43 0.87
CA ARG A 54 -11.81 1.25 1.73
C ARG A 54 -10.73 1.09 2.80
N ALA A 55 -9.47 1.37 2.48
CA ALA A 55 -8.38 1.35 3.46
C ALA A 55 -8.59 2.40 4.54
N LEU A 56 -8.99 3.62 4.19
CA LEU A 56 -9.33 4.67 5.15
C LEU A 56 -10.49 4.25 6.06
N ALA A 57 -11.57 3.72 5.47
CA ALA A 57 -12.71 3.22 6.24
C ALA A 57 -12.33 2.06 7.17
N PHE A 58 -11.47 1.15 6.72
CA PHE A 58 -10.95 0.06 7.53
C PHE A 58 -10.13 0.58 8.72
N LEU A 59 -9.21 1.51 8.49
CA LEU A 59 -8.39 2.12 9.54
C LEU A 59 -9.25 2.87 10.57
N ALA A 60 -10.29 3.58 10.12
CA ALA A 60 -11.20 4.27 11.01
C ALA A 60 -12.02 3.30 11.91
N ALA A 61 -12.43 2.16 11.33
CA ALA A 61 -13.28 1.19 12.02
C ALA A 61 -12.51 0.18 12.90
N GLN A 62 -11.22 -0.08 12.59
CA GLN A 62 -10.45 -1.14 13.23
C GLN A 62 -9.27 -0.57 14.04
N PRO A 63 -9.05 -1.02 15.29
CA PRO A 63 -7.95 -0.53 16.12
C PRO A 63 -6.59 -1.15 15.76
N LEU A 64 -6.51 -2.00 14.73
CA LEU A 64 -5.34 -2.84 14.44
C LEU A 64 -4.00 -2.08 14.38
N LEU A 65 -4.01 -0.87 13.83
CA LEU A 65 -2.79 -0.05 13.67
C LEU A 65 -2.81 1.22 14.54
N ARG A 66 -3.73 1.31 15.51
CA ARG A 66 -3.76 2.45 16.44
C ARG A 66 -2.50 2.49 17.29
N GLY A 67 -2.01 3.70 17.54
CA GLY A 67 -0.76 3.92 18.26
C GLY A 67 0.50 3.82 17.37
N LEU A 68 0.36 3.42 16.10
CA LEU A 68 1.44 3.49 15.13
C LEU A 68 1.41 4.82 14.39
N HIS A 69 2.60 5.37 14.07
CA HIS A 69 2.72 6.56 13.25
C HIS A 69 2.33 6.26 11.79
N CYS A 70 1.45 7.09 11.22
CA CYS A 70 0.95 6.95 9.86
C CYS A 70 1.72 7.86 8.88
N HIS A 71 2.45 7.29 7.94
CA HIS A 71 2.99 8.02 6.79
C HIS A 71 1.99 7.93 5.64
N LEU A 72 1.24 9.01 5.38
CA LEU A 72 0.33 9.12 4.25
C LEU A 72 1.09 9.65 3.03
N LEU A 73 1.40 8.77 2.09
CA LEU A 73 2.16 9.11 0.90
C LEU A 73 1.27 9.16 -0.34
N ARG A 74 1.23 10.31 -1.00
CA ARG A 74 0.73 10.46 -2.37
C ARG A 74 1.92 10.53 -3.32
N ALA A 75 2.00 9.61 -4.28
CA ALA A 75 3.05 9.61 -5.29
C ALA A 75 2.46 9.65 -6.70
N GLY A 76 3.25 10.14 -7.67
CA GLY A 76 2.83 10.27 -9.06
C GLY A 76 2.60 11.71 -9.49
N LYS A 77 1.55 11.97 -10.27
CA LYS A 77 1.18 13.33 -10.65
C LYS A 77 0.57 14.04 -9.44
N ILE A 78 1.20 15.13 -9.03
CA ILE A 78 0.71 16.01 -7.95
C ILE A 78 0.13 17.26 -8.59
N ASP A 79 -1.18 17.41 -8.46
CA ASP A 79 -1.92 18.60 -8.83
C ASP A 79 -2.83 19.01 -7.67
N GLY A 80 -3.47 20.17 -7.75
CA GLY A 80 -4.31 20.70 -6.65
C GLY A 80 -5.44 19.75 -6.24
N LYS A 81 -5.94 18.91 -7.15
CA LYS A 81 -6.91 17.87 -6.80
C LYS A 81 -6.28 16.75 -5.99
N ALA A 82 -5.11 16.29 -6.41
CA ALA A 82 -4.38 15.24 -5.72
C ALA A 82 -3.99 15.68 -4.29
N GLU A 83 -3.50 16.89 -4.15
CA GLU A 83 -3.16 17.49 -2.85
C GLU A 83 -4.38 17.58 -1.94
N ARG A 84 -5.49 18.16 -2.41
CA ARG A 84 -6.73 18.27 -1.63
C ARG A 84 -7.24 16.92 -1.16
N LEU A 85 -7.34 15.92 -2.05
CA LEU A 85 -7.79 14.58 -1.68
C LEU A 85 -6.87 13.93 -0.64
N THR A 86 -5.57 14.20 -0.69
CA THR A 86 -4.61 13.66 0.28
C THR A 86 -4.78 14.32 1.64
N LEU A 87 -5.02 15.63 1.69
CA LEU A 87 -5.31 16.34 2.94
C LEU A 87 -6.64 15.92 3.56
N GLU A 88 -7.68 15.71 2.74
CA GLU A 88 -8.97 15.16 3.19
C GLU A 88 -8.80 13.74 3.79
N ALA A 89 -7.95 12.90 3.17
CA ALA A 89 -7.63 11.58 3.71
C ALA A 89 -6.86 11.66 5.03
N ALA A 90 -5.92 12.61 5.15
CA ALA A 90 -5.18 12.85 6.39
C ALA A 90 -6.12 13.27 7.53
N ALA A 91 -7.04 14.20 7.27
CA ALA A 91 -8.03 14.65 8.25
C ALA A 91 -8.88 13.47 8.77
N LYS A 92 -9.38 12.60 7.87
CA LYS A 92 -10.13 11.40 8.27
C LYS A 92 -9.35 10.46 9.17
N LEU A 93 -8.04 10.30 8.92
CA LEU A 93 -7.18 9.47 9.76
C LEU A 93 -6.91 10.12 11.11
N GLN A 94 -6.70 11.45 11.14
CA GLN A 94 -6.54 12.21 12.38
C GLN A 94 -7.79 12.16 13.25
N ASP A 95 -8.98 12.31 12.65
CA ASP A 95 -10.27 12.15 13.33
C ASP A 95 -10.45 10.73 13.90
N ALA A 96 -9.86 9.72 13.24
CA ALA A 96 -9.83 8.34 13.73
C ALA A 96 -8.73 8.08 14.79
N GLY A 97 -7.96 9.11 15.19
CA GLY A 97 -6.97 9.04 16.26
C GLY A 97 -5.57 8.61 15.81
N TYR A 98 -5.24 8.72 14.54
CA TYR A 98 -3.88 8.47 14.05
C TYR A 98 -3.04 9.75 14.06
N GLU A 99 -1.76 9.59 14.40
CA GLU A 99 -0.75 10.61 14.13
C GLU A 99 -0.32 10.47 12.66
N VAL A 100 -0.55 11.52 11.84
CA VAL A 100 -0.40 11.45 10.39
C VAL A 100 0.65 12.43 9.88
N GLU A 101 1.67 11.91 9.21
CA GLU A 101 2.64 12.68 8.42
C GLU A 101 2.30 12.57 6.93
N VAL A 102 1.96 13.70 6.31
CA VAL A 102 1.63 13.76 4.87
C VAL A 102 2.88 13.98 4.05
N ALA A 103 3.04 13.20 2.96
CA ALA A 103 4.09 13.37 1.98
C ALA A 103 3.54 13.33 0.56
N LEU A 104 3.98 14.28 -0.25
CA LEU A 104 3.68 14.36 -1.68
C LEU A 104 4.98 14.15 -2.47
N ALA A 105 5.00 13.19 -3.37
CA ALA A 105 6.18 12.84 -4.17
C ALA A 105 5.82 12.81 -5.65
N ALA A 106 6.34 13.76 -6.42
CA ALA A 106 6.20 13.72 -7.89
C ALA A 106 7.05 12.59 -8.48
N GLY A 107 6.57 11.97 -9.55
CA GLY A 107 7.31 10.96 -10.30
C GLY A 107 6.86 9.53 -10.03
N ASP A 108 7.81 8.60 -9.98
CA ASP A 108 7.55 7.17 -9.87
C ASP A 108 7.05 6.76 -8.48
N PRO A 109 5.81 6.23 -8.36
CA PRO A 109 5.25 5.80 -7.09
C PRO A 109 6.04 4.65 -6.44
N GLU A 110 6.57 3.73 -7.23
CA GLU A 110 7.30 2.56 -6.74
C GLU A 110 8.57 2.99 -6.01
N LYS A 111 9.30 3.89 -6.65
CA LYS A 111 10.51 4.48 -6.06
C LYS A 111 10.19 5.31 -4.82
N ALA A 112 9.17 6.15 -4.87
CA ALA A 112 8.76 6.99 -3.74
C ALA A 112 8.39 6.17 -2.50
N ILE A 113 7.68 5.05 -2.70
CA ILE A 113 7.30 4.13 -1.63
C ILE A 113 8.54 3.42 -1.06
N ALA A 114 9.40 2.88 -1.93
CA ALA A 114 10.62 2.19 -1.50
C ALA A 114 11.56 3.11 -0.70
N ASP A 115 11.77 4.32 -1.20
CA ASP A 115 12.59 5.35 -0.54
C ASP A 115 12.02 5.74 0.83
N ARG A 116 10.69 5.87 0.92
CA ARG A 116 10.02 6.22 2.18
C ARG A 116 10.13 5.09 3.19
N VAL A 117 9.90 3.85 2.77
CA VAL A 117 10.04 2.65 3.61
C VAL A 117 11.45 2.58 4.20
N ALA A 118 12.48 2.78 3.38
CA ALA A 118 13.86 2.70 3.82
C ALA A 118 14.24 3.83 4.79
N ARG A 119 13.87 5.08 4.48
CA ARG A 119 14.27 6.26 5.28
C ARG A 119 13.59 6.33 6.64
N HIS A 120 12.32 5.95 6.71
CA HIS A 120 11.50 6.09 7.92
C HIS A 120 11.29 4.76 8.66
N ARG A 121 12.01 3.69 8.28
CA ARG A 121 11.90 2.35 8.89
C ARG A 121 10.45 1.88 8.99
N ILE A 122 9.69 2.10 7.91
CA ILE A 122 8.28 1.69 7.86
C ILE A 122 8.15 0.19 8.07
N GLY A 123 7.32 -0.22 9.03
CA GLY A 123 7.15 -1.63 9.38
C GLY A 123 6.09 -2.37 8.55
N VAL A 124 5.14 -1.64 7.92
CA VAL A 124 4.11 -2.23 7.04
C VAL A 124 3.64 -1.22 5.99
N VAL A 125 3.37 -1.68 4.78
CA VAL A 125 2.82 -0.86 3.69
C VAL A 125 1.37 -1.24 3.44
N LEU A 126 0.47 -0.24 3.41
CA LEU A 126 -0.91 -0.37 2.99
C LEU A 126 -1.04 0.18 1.57
N THR A 127 -1.61 -0.60 0.66
CA THR A 127 -1.75 -0.20 -0.76
C THR A 127 -3.00 -0.79 -1.40
N GLY A 128 -3.47 -0.17 -2.49
CA GLY A 128 -4.51 -0.74 -3.34
C GLY A 128 -3.99 -1.87 -4.21
N ALA A 129 -4.83 -2.85 -4.48
CA ALA A 129 -4.52 -3.94 -5.40
C ALA A 129 -4.59 -3.50 -6.87
N TYR A 130 -5.34 -2.43 -7.15
CA TYR A 130 -5.58 -1.92 -8.49
C TYR A 130 -5.58 -0.39 -8.44
N GLY A 131 -4.48 0.24 -8.85
CA GLY A 131 -4.40 1.68 -9.00
C GLY A 131 -5.17 2.18 -10.24
N HIS A 132 -5.17 3.49 -10.47
CA HIS A 132 -5.86 4.18 -11.58
C HIS A 132 -5.40 3.81 -13.00
N SER A 133 -4.52 2.85 -13.21
CA SER A 133 -4.11 2.45 -14.55
C SER A 133 -5.26 1.74 -15.27
N ARG A 134 -5.60 2.25 -16.45
CA ARG A 134 -6.73 1.83 -17.31
C ARG A 134 -6.67 0.39 -17.84
N ILE A 135 -5.83 -0.46 -17.30
CA ILE A 135 -5.67 -1.84 -17.77
C ILE A 135 -6.48 -2.78 -16.88
N ARG A 136 -7.78 -2.85 -17.16
CA ARG A 136 -8.73 -3.72 -16.46
C ARG A 136 -8.55 -5.23 -16.70
N GLN A 137 -7.55 -5.68 -17.45
CA GLN A 137 -7.50 -7.07 -17.90
C GLN A 137 -6.27 -7.89 -17.50
N LEU A 138 -5.22 -7.30 -16.97
CA LEU A 138 -4.01 -8.06 -16.65
C LEU A 138 -3.36 -7.55 -15.36
N ILE A 139 -3.41 -8.40 -14.31
CA ILE A 139 -2.40 -8.46 -13.25
C ILE A 139 -2.58 -7.36 -12.17
N VAL A 140 -2.45 -7.74 -10.92
CA VAL A 140 -2.05 -6.86 -9.80
C VAL A 140 -1.16 -5.75 -10.37
N GLY A 141 -1.50 -4.47 -10.19
CA GLY A 141 -0.86 -3.35 -10.87
C GLY A 141 0.67 -3.38 -10.80
N SER A 142 1.35 -2.79 -11.77
CA SER A 142 2.82 -2.76 -11.83
C SER A 142 3.43 -2.28 -10.52
N THR A 143 2.93 -1.17 -9.99
CA THR A 143 3.34 -0.59 -8.70
C THR A 143 3.18 -1.57 -7.55
N THR A 144 2.05 -2.26 -7.47
CA THR A 144 1.81 -3.26 -6.42
C THR A 144 2.76 -4.44 -6.54
N THR A 145 2.98 -4.93 -7.76
CA THR A 145 3.94 -6.02 -8.02
C THR A 145 5.35 -5.62 -7.62
N GLU A 146 5.76 -4.42 -7.95
CA GLU A 146 7.08 -3.92 -7.64
C GLU A 146 7.26 -3.69 -6.13
N ILE A 147 6.27 -3.11 -5.44
CA ILE A 147 6.26 -2.99 -3.98
C ILE A 147 6.44 -4.35 -3.33
N LEU A 148 5.70 -5.37 -3.78
CA LEU A 148 5.81 -6.72 -3.23
C LEU A 148 7.17 -7.36 -3.48
N ARG A 149 7.86 -6.97 -4.54
CA ARG A 149 9.18 -7.47 -4.91
C ARG A 149 10.30 -6.77 -4.16
N THR A 150 10.23 -5.44 -4.03
CA THR A 150 11.29 -4.59 -3.50
C THR A 150 11.17 -4.29 -2.02
N CYS A 151 9.94 -4.13 -1.51
CA CYS A 151 9.75 -3.90 -0.09
C CYS A 151 9.89 -5.20 0.70
N HIS A 152 10.86 -5.24 1.59
CA HIS A 152 11.09 -6.37 2.51
C HIS A 152 10.15 -6.38 3.72
N VAL A 153 9.24 -5.41 3.81
CA VAL A 153 8.23 -5.29 4.87
C VAL A 153 6.90 -5.94 4.49
N PRO A 154 6.06 -6.31 5.45
CA PRO A 154 4.69 -6.77 5.19
C PRO A 154 3.89 -5.78 4.37
N VAL A 155 2.94 -6.29 3.60
CA VAL A 155 2.03 -5.47 2.79
C VAL A 155 0.59 -5.86 3.07
N LEU A 156 -0.26 -4.89 3.41
CA LEU A 156 -1.70 -5.04 3.53
C LEU A 156 -2.37 -4.43 2.30
N MET A 157 -3.05 -5.27 1.52
CA MET A 157 -3.64 -4.88 0.24
C MET A 157 -5.16 -4.77 0.33
N PHE A 158 -5.69 -3.69 -0.22
CA PHE A 158 -7.11 -3.41 -0.34
C PHE A 158 -7.56 -3.49 -1.80
N ARG A 159 -8.79 -3.99 -2.00
CA ARG A 159 -9.41 -4.09 -3.32
C ARG A 159 -10.68 -3.24 -3.41
#